data_145ec2274e4fbd1d21de2a0f3199a976
#
_entry.id   145ec2274e4fbd1d21de2a0f3199a976
#
_cell.length_a   1.000
_cell.length_b   1.000
_cell.length_c   1.000
_cell.angle_alpha   90.00
_cell.angle_beta   90.00
_cell.angle_gamma   90.00
#
_symmetry.space_group_name_H-M   'P 1'
#
loop_
_entity.id
_entity.type
_entity.pdbx_description
1 polymer ?
#
loop_
_entity_poly.entity_id
_entity_poly.type
_entity_poly.pdbx_seq_one_letter_code
_entity_poly.pdbx_strand_id
1 'polypeptide(L)'
;MKSASNKLLPALFCLLLVARLQAAEEPKLSPLPAPVSNNAVAISHDQGRARIFSFMGIGPKKTWDAITTSAYEMDPGTGKWTEKRPVPGVAGRLAASAVALHDQVFIFGGYVVDAQSGETTVSDLNVFVPVENRYYRGQDIPVPVDDAVVGLYRDRYIFLIGGWSTSKDDAVSNVQVYDTDKDTWMQATPIPGTPVFGHAGAIIGDTIVYVDGAYKNPSGPNPKYVASSECWMGKIPKKGDITKIEWTKLPAHPGNARYRIAAGAGPLGKKADRIYFSGGTDIPYNYDGIGYNGQPAEPSPVTFAFNDYTGKWETVSEDTPEPTMDHRGLLVTRRGLIVVGGMEKGQQVTAKVTVIKPVSRK
;
A
#
# COMPACT_ATOMS: atom_id res chain seq x y z
N MET A 1 -65.19 65.13 15.77
CA MET A 1 -65.01 64.38 14.53
C MET A 1 -63.55 64.06 14.38
N LYS A 2 -63.12 62.80 14.66
CA LYS A 2 -61.73 62.39 14.60
C LYS A 2 -61.56 61.41 13.42
N SER A 3 -60.77 61.79 12.44
CA SER A 3 -60.41 61.00 11.31
C SER A 3 -59.35 59.93 11.73
N ALA A 4 -59.66 58.67 11.44
CA ALA A 4 -58.70 57.57 11.63
C ALA A 4 -57.97 57.31 10.34
N SER A 5 -56.67 57.48 10.37
CA SER A 5 -55.73 57.17 9.28
C SER A 5 -55.29 55.71 9.37
N ASN A 6 -55.71 54.90 8.39
CA ASN A 6 -55.23 53.55 8.22
C ASN A 6 -53.86 53.59 7.52
N LYS A 7 -52.83 53.16 8.24
CA LYS A 7 -51.49 52.86 7.66
C LYS A 7 -51.42 51.37 7.28
N LEU A 8 -51.43 51.07 5.99
CA LEU A 8 -51.04 49.77 5.44
C LEU A 8 -49.51 49.62 5.53
N LEU A 9 -49.09 48.59 6.26
CA LEU A 9 -47.69 48.08 6.19
C LEU A 9 -47.58 47.12 4.98
N PRO A 10 -46.54 47.28 4.13
CA PRO A 10 -46.26 46.24 3.12
C PRO A 10 -45.53 45.07 3.76
N ALA A 11 -46.10 43.87 3.65
CA ALA A 11 -45.43 42.62 4.01
C ALA A 11 -44.28 42.34 3.03
N LEU A 12 -43.06 42.41 3.49
CA LEU A 12 -41.90 42.04 2.75
C LEU A 12 -41.76 40.52 2.76
N PHE A 13 -42.08 39.86 1.63
CA PHE A 13 -41.93 38.42 1.43
C PHE A 13 -40.44 38.14 1.12
N CYS A 14 -39.63 37.78 2.11
CA CYS A 14 -38.28 37.26 1.89
C CYS A 14 -38.36 35.84 1.32
N LEU A 15 -38.22 35.70 0.00
CA LEU A 15 -37.94 34.40 -0.63
C LEU A 15 -36.52 33.97 -0.26
N LEU A 16 -36.40 33.06 0.70
CA LEU A 16 -35.16 32.34 0.95
C LEU A 16 -34.93 31.31 -0.19
N LEU A 17 -34.09 31.69 -1.14
CA LEU A 17 -33.54 30.75 -2.12
C LEU A 17 -32.57 29.81 -1.38
N VAL A 18 -33.05 28.63 -0.98
CA VAL A 18 -32.20 27.55 -0.52
C VAL A 18 -31.54 26.93 -1.76
N ALA A 19 -30.41 27.46 -2.17
CA ALA A 19 -29.55 26.79 -3.14
C ALA A 19 -29.09 25.47 -2.51
N ARG A 20 -29.71 24.36 -2.91
CA ARG A 20 -29.13 23.02 -2.67
C ARG A 20 -27.81 22.99 -3.45
N LEU A 21 -26.69 23.13 -2.75
CA LEU A 21 -25.41 22.68 -3.27
C LEU A 21 -25.57 21.18 -3.54
N GLN A 22 -25.85 20.80 -4.80
CA GLN A 22 -25.63 19.44 -5.24
C GLN A 22 -24.14 19.18 -5.05
N ALA A 23 -23.78 18.27 -4.13
CA ALA A 23 -22.41 17.79 -4.05
C ALA A 23 -22.03 17.29 -5.44
N ALA A 24 -21.01 17.90 -6.03
CA ALA A 24 -20.51 17.46 -7.33
C ALA A 24 -20.16 15.98 -7.23
N GLU A 25 -20.64 15.19 -8.18
CA GLU A 25 -20.34 13.76 -8.24
C GLU A 25 -18.81 13.59 -8.34
N GLU A 26 -18.24 12.77 -7.48
CA GLU A 26 -16.80 12.51 -7.49
C GLU A 26 -16.40 11.90 -8.85
N PRO A 27 -15.36 12.42 -9.53
CA PRO A 27 -14.97 11.91 -10.84
C PRO A 27 -14.57 10.43 -10.75
N LYS A 28 -14.92 9.64 -11.74
CA LYS A 28 -14.49 8.24 -11.85
C LYS A 28 -12.98 8.18 -11.97
N LEU A 29 -12.32 7.31 -11.21
CA LEU A 29 -10.90 7.05 -11.38
C LEU A 29 -10.67 6.23 -12.64
N SER A 30 -9.87 6.74 -13.56
CA SER A 30 -9.53 6.03 -14.80
C SER A 30 -8.62 4.84 -14.51
N PRO A 31 -8.66 3.77 -15.30
CA PRO A 31 -7.65 2.72 -15.23
C PRO A 31 -6.27 3.28 -15.56
N LEU A 32 -5.23 2.58 -15.11
CA LEU A 32 -3.85 2.85 -15.52
C LEU A 32 -3.72 2.84 -17.05
N PRO A 33 -2.76 3.59 -17.62
CA PRO A 33 -2.50 3.58 -19.06
C PRO A 33 -2.13 2.21 -19.61
N ALA A 34 -1.54 1.35 -18.78
CA ALA A 34 -1.22 -0.04 -19.11
C ALA A 34 -1.51 -0.95 -17.93
N PRO A 35 -1.95 -2.21 -18.16
CA PRO A 35 -2.09 -3.20 -17.10
C PRO A 35 -0.75 -3.48 -16.42
N VAL A 36 -0.77 -3.52 -15.09
CA VAL A 36 0.43 -3.81 -14.29
C VAL A 36 0.07 -4.50 -12.99
N SER A 37 0.91 -5.42 -12.56
CA SER A 37 0.88 -6.08 -11.26
C SER A 37 2.20 -5.89 -10.55
N ASN A 38 2.24 -6.12 -9.24
CA ASN A 38 3.46 -6.02 -8.44
C ASN A 38 4.10 -4.62 -8.48
N ASN A 39 3.31 -3.60 -8.77
CA ASN A 39 3.74 -2.20 -8.84
C ASN A 39 3.81 -1.58 -7.45
N ALA A 40 4.85 -0.78 -7.20
CA ALA A 40 4.93 0.05 -6.01
C ALA A 40 3.91 1.19 -6.10
N VAL A 41 3.14 1.42 -5.05
CA VAL A 41 2.11 2.47 -5.02
C VAL A 41 2.27 3.36 -3.80
N ALA A 42 1.96 4.64 -3.97
CA ALA A 42 1.97 5.62 -2.89
C ALA A 42 0.87 6.66 -3.08
N ILE A 43 0.48 7.31 -1.99
CA ILE A 43 -0.39 8.48 -2.01
C ILE A 43 0.29 9.62 -1.25
N SER A 44 0.42 10.77 -1.86
CA SER A 44 0.85 12.01 -1.19
C SER A 44 -0.35 12.91 -0.93
N HIS A 45 -0.21 13.74 0.11
CA HIS A 45 -1.15 14.80 0.44
C HIS A 45 -0.36 16.10 0.57
N ASP A 46 -0.12 16.76 -0.56
CA ASP A 46 0.57 18.05 -0.58
C ASP A 46 -0.44 19.21 -0.71
N GLN A 47 -0.32 20.22 0.15
CA GLN A 47 -1.17 21.44 0.17
C GLN A 47 -2.67 21.13 0.05
N GLY A 48 -3.12 20.02 0.66
CA GLY A 48 -4.51 19.57 0.62
C GLY A 48 -4.93 18.86 -0.66
N ARG A 49 -4.00 18.62 -1.59
CA ARG A 49 -4.22 17.84 -2.81
C ARG A 49 -3.66 16.44 -2.66
N ALA A 50 -4.49 15.44 -2.88
CA ALA A 50 -4.03 14.06 -2.97
C ALA A 50 -3.47 13.78 -4.37
N ARG A 51 -2.39 12.99 -4.44
CA ARG A 51 -1.83 12.45 -5.67
C ARG A 51 -1.52 10.99 -5.47
N ILE A 52 -1.94 10.16 -6.40
CA ILE A 52 -1.70 8.71 -6.38
C ILE A 52 -0.60 8.40 -7.38
N PHE A 53 0.34 7.55 -6.98
CA PHE A 53 1.46 7.13 -7.79
C PHE A 53 1.48 5.62 -7.97
N SER A 54 1.94 5.19 -9.15
CA SER A 54 2.23 3.81 -9.49
C SER A 54 3.57 3.73 -10.20
N PHE A 55 4.47 2.87 -9.73
CA PHE A 55 5.82 2.73 -10.27
C PHE A 55 6.14 1.27 -10.56
N MET A 56 6.76 1.02 -11.72
CA MET A 56 7.30 -0.29 -12.09
C MET A 56 6.26 -1.41 -12.09
N GLY A 57 6.69 -2.65 -11.89
CA GLY A 57 5.85 -3.84 -11.89
C GLY A 57 5.95 -4.64 -13.18
N ILE A 58 5.03 -5.61 -13.36
CA ILE A 58 5.04 -6.53 -14.50
C ILE A 58 3.75 -6.40 -15.30
N GLY A 59 3.89 -6.42 -16.62
CA GLY A 59 2.79 -6.41 -17.58
C GLY A 59 2.14 -7.78 -17.81
N PRO A 60 1.10 -7.86 -18.68
CA PRO A 60 0.28 -9.06 -18.89
C PRO A 60 1.01 -10.30 -19.35
N LYS A 61 2.16 -10.17 -20.01
CA LYS A 61 2.96 -11.34 -20.44
C LYS A 61 3.53 -12.12 -19.27
N LYS A 62 3.75 -11.45 -18.12
CA LYS A 62 4.34 -12.04 -16.90
C LYS A 62 5.67 -12.74 -17.15
N THR A 63 6.51 -12.14 -17.97
CA THR A 63 7.86 -12.58 -18.32
C THR A 63 8.87 -11.51 -17.96
N TRP A 64 10.14 -11.85 -17.81
CA TRP A 64 11.20 -10.91 -17.42
C TRP A 64 11.25 -9.65 -18.31
N ASP A 65 10.98 -9.78 -19.62
CA ASP A 65 10.94 -8.67 -20.58
C ASP A 65 9.66 -7.83 -20.52
N ALA A 66 8.69 -8.22 -19.72
CA ALA A 66 7.47 -7.47 -19.44
C ALA A 66 7.56 -6.64 -18.14
N ILE A 67 8.67 -6.69 -17.43
CA ILE A 67 8.91 -5.86 -16.25
C ILE A 67 9.23 -4.43 -16.70
N THR A 68 8.53 -3.45 -16.14
CA THR A 68 8.57 -2.06 -16.59
C THR A 68 9.24 -1.11 -15.60
N THR A 69 9.81 -0.02 -16.11
CA THR A 69 10.28 1.14 -15.33
C THR A 69 9.24 2.25 -15.28
N SER A 70 8.06 2.06 -15.85
CA SER A 70 7.02 3.08 -16.00
C SER A 70 6.62 3.70 -14.66
N ALA A 71 6.30 4.99 -14.70
CA ALA A 71 5.84 5.75 -13.55
C ALA A 71 4.62 6.60 -13.97
N TYR A 72 3.60 6.59 -13.13
CA TYR A 72 2.36 7.32 -13.37
C TYR A 72 1.93 8.07 -12.12
N GLU A 73 1.33 9.25 -12.33
CA GLU A 73 0.69 10.07 -11.31
C GLU A 73 -0.78 10.27 -11.66
N MET A 74 -1.69 10.04 -10.72
CA MET A 74 -3.10 10.38 -10.85
C MET A 74 -3.46 11.54 -9.92
N ASP A 75 -4.20 12.51 -10.45
CA ASP A 75 -4.97 13.45 -9.65
C ASP A 75 -6.36 12.85 -9.37
N PRO A 76 -6.68 12.45 -8.12
CA PRO A 76 -8.00 11.92 -7.78
C PRO A 76 -9.13 12.90 -8.02
N GLY A 77 -8.86 14.22 -8.02
CA GLY A 77 -9.84 15.27 -8.32
C GLY A 77 -10.32 15.26 -9.78
N THR A 78 -9.50 14.76 -10.69
CA THR A 78 -9.85 14.58 -12.12
C THR A 78 -10.03 13.12 -12.51
N GLY A 79 -9.49 12.21 -11.73
CA GLY A 79 -9.44 10.77 -12.00
C GLY A 79 -8.52 10.38 -13.16
N LYS A 80 -7.62 11.25 -13.61
CA LYS A 80 -6.77 11.04 -14.79
C LYS A 80 -5.33 10.76 -14.42
N TRP A 81 -4.70 9.82 -15.14
CA TRP A 81 -3.29 9.53 -15.06
C TRP A 81 -2.45 10.42 -15.97
N THR A 82 -1.27 10.78 -15.49
CA THR A 82 -0.20 11.45 -16.25
C THR A 82 1.03 10.58 -16.16
N GLU A 83 1.66 10.31 -17.30
CA GLU A 83 2.94 9.61 -17.34
C GLU A 83 4.05 10.51 -16.77
N LYS A 84 4.94 9.90 -16.01
CA LYS A 84 6.10 10.55 -15.40
C LYS A 84 7.37 9.94 -15.94
N ARG A 85 8.50 10.60 -15.67
CA ARG A 85 9.82 10.05 -16.01
C ARG A 85 9.93 8.65 -15.41
N PRO A 86 10.34 7.65 -16.19
CA PRO A 86 10.56 6.29 -15.71
C PRO A 86 11.52 6.23 -14.53
N VAL A 87 11.32 5.25 -13.64
CA VAL A 87 12.24 5.03 -12.51
C VAL A 87 13.63 4.71 -13.04
N PRO A 88 14.69 5.42 -12.61
CA PRO A 88 16.02 5.21 -13.11
C PRO A 88 16.59 3.85 -12.67
N GLY A 89 17.52 3.33 -13.46
CA GLY A 89 18.16 2.04 -13.22
C GLY A 89 18.23 1.23 -14.51
N VAL A 90 18.81 0.06 -14.44
CA VAL A 90 19.09 -0.75 -15.64
C VAL A 90 17.86 -1.54 -16.11
N ALA A 91 16.93 -1.84 -15.22
CA ALA A 91 15.73 -2.61 -15.53
C ALA A 91 14.57 -2.20 -14.62
N GLY A 92 13.37 -2.56 -15.02
CA GLY A 92 12.19 -2.53 -14.15
C GLY A 92 12.33 -3.50 -12.98
N ARG A 93 11.51 -3.30 -11.96
CA ARG A 93 11.58 -4.09 -10.73
C ARG A 93 10.23 -4.60 -10.33
N LEU A 94 10.24 -5.73 -9.66
CA LEU A 94 9.12 -6.31 -8.94
C LEU A 94 9.31 -6.09 -7.43
N ALA A 95 8.23 -6.10 -6.72
CA ALA A 95 8.19 -6.07 -5.25
C ALA A 95 8.96 -4.91 -4.59
N ALA A 96 9.16 -3.81 -5.32
CA ALA A 96 9.59 -2.56 -4.73
C ALA A 96 8.50 -1.98 -3.84
N SER A 97 8.89 -1.32 -2.74
CA SER A 97 7.98 -0.63 -1.85
C SER A 97 8.06 0.88 -2.07
N ALA A 98 6.93 1.59 -1.89
CA ALA A 98 6.92 3.06 -1.99
C ALA A 98 6.14 3.69 -0.86
N VAL A 99 6.59 4.86 -0.41
CA VAL A 99 5.88 5.71 0.56
C VAL A 99 6.07 7.17 0.22
N ALA A 100 5.03 7.96 0.35
CA ALA A 100 5.13 9.41 0.15
C ALA A 100 5.37 10.13 1.48
N LEU A 101 6.22 11.15 1.42
CA LEU A 101 6.49 12.08 2.50
C LEU A 101 6.53 13.49 1.91
N HIS A 102 5.63 14.35 2.39
CA HIS A 102 5.41 15.69 1.83
C HIS A 102 5.14 15.63 0.31
N ASP A 103 5.96 16.32 -0.48
CA ASP A 103 5.92 16.38 -1.94
C ASP A 103 6.86 15.38 -2.63
N GLN A 104 7.37 14.38 -1.92
CA GLN A 104 8.31 13.39 -2.42
C GLN A 104 7.76 11.97 -2.28
N VAL A 105 8.22 11.07 -3.17
CA VAL A 105 7.92 9.64 -3.06
C VAL A 105 9.23 8.86 -3.00
N PHE A 106 9.40 8.12 -1.92
CA PHE A 106 10.55 7.26 -1.67
C PHE A 106 10.24 5.85 -2.17
N ILE A 107 11.10 5.31 -3.05
CA ILE A 107 10.93 4.02 -3.71
C ILE A 107 12.12 3.15 -3.34
N PHE A 108 11.85 2.02 -2.69
CA PHE A 108 12.84 1.16 -2.05
C PHE A 108 12.95 -0.19 -2.74
N GLY A 109 14.16 -0.62 -3.03
CA GLY A 109 14.54 -1.99 -3.33
C GLY A 109 13.71 -2.65 -4.44
N GLY A 110 13.16 -3.81 -4.13
CA GLY A 110 12.60 -4.72 -5.10
C GLY A 110 13.65 -5.64 -5.71
N TYR A 111 13.26 -6.41 -6.72
CA TYR A 111 14.18 -7.28 -7.44
C TYR A 111 14.07 -7.14 -8.95
N VAL A 112 15.17 -7.39 -9.63
CA VAL A 112 15.26 -7.52 -11.09
C VAL A 112 15.25 -9.00 -11.46
N VAL A 113 14.74 -9.31 -12.65
CA VAL A 113 14.77 -10.66 -13.23
C VAL A 113 15.53 -10.61 -14.53
N ASP A 114 16.50 -11.49 -14.71
CA ASP A 114 17.27 -11.61 -15.95
C ASP A 114 16.62 -12.58 -16.94
N ALA A 115 17.19 -12.67 -18.15
CA ALA A 115 16.68 -13.53 -19.22
C ALA A 115 16.77 -15.05 -18.89
N GLN A 116 17.54 -15.42 -17.87
CA GLN A 116 17.67 -16.78 -17.36
C GLN A 116 16.77 -17.04 -16.14
N SER A 117 15.86 -16.10 -15.83
CA SER A 117 15.01 -16.11 -14.64
C SER A 117 15.77 -16.01 -13.31
N GLY A 118 17.00 -15.50 -13.34
CA GLY A 118 17.76 -15.15 -12.14
C GLY A 118 17.16 -13.91 -11.47
N GLU A 119 16.90 -13.99 -10.18
CA GLU A 119 16.36 -12.90 -9.38
C GLU A 119 17.46 -12.26 -8.52
N THR A 120 17.50 -10.93 -8.50
CA THR A 120 18.46 -10.19 -7.67
C THR A 120 17.79 -9.01 -7.00
N THR A 121 17.78 -8.99 -5.67
CA THR A 121 17.34 -7.83 -4.88
C THR A 121 18.30 -6.66 -5.06
N VAL A 122 17.74 -5.46 -5.16
CA VAL A 122 18.54 -4.24 -5.37
C VAL A 122 18.54 -3.36 -4.12
N SER A 123 19.63 -2.63 -3.90
CA SER A 123 19.82 -1.73 -2.76
C SER A 123 19.25 -0.33 -2.97
N ASP A 124 18.74 -0.06 -4.13
CA ASP A 124 18.38 1.29 -4.56
C ASP A 124 17.31 1.95 -3.69
N LEU A 125 17.58 3.18 -3.28
CA LEU A 125 16.60 4.15 -2.84
C LEU A 125 16.50 5.28 -3.87
N ASN A 126 15.36 5.40 -4.53
CA ASN A 126 15.06 6.50 -5.45
C ASN A 126 14.03 7.43 -4.82
N VAL A 127 14.31 8.71 -4.79
CA VAL A 127 13.41 9.76 -4.29
C VAL A 127 12.85 10.52 -5.47
N PHE A 128 11.57 10.32 -5.77
CA PHE A 128 10.87 11.01 -6.85
C PHE A 128 10.29 12.33 -6.35
N VAL A 129 10.60 13.42 -7.04
CA VAL A 129 10.04 14.76 -6.82
C VAL A 129 9.03 15.07 -7.94
N PRO A 130 7.72 14.94 -7.70
CA PRO A 130 6.70 15.02 -8.74
C PRO A 130 6.66 16.34 -9.49
N VAL A 131 6.86 17.47 -8.79
CA VAL A 131 6.84 18.82 -9.40
C VAL A 131 7.99 19.03 -10.38
N GLU A 132 9.14 18.43 -10.11
CA GLU A 132 10.32 18.48 -10.98
C GLU A 132 10.30 17.37 -12.05
N ASN A 133 9.47 16.35 -11.85
CA ASN A 133 9.49 15.11 -12.62
C ASN A 133 10.88 14.47 -12.68
N ARG A 134 11.57 14.40 -11.53
CA ARG A 134 12.97 13.96 -11.40
C ARG A 134 13.14 13.01 -10.22
N TYR A 135 14.19 12.20 -10.32
CA TYR A 135 14.64 11.30 -9.25
C TYR A 135 15.97 11.76 -8.69
N TYR A 136 16.10 11.63 -7.38
CA TYR A 136 17.35 11.75 -6.65
C TYR A 136 17.69 10.40 -6.04
N ARG A 137 18.97 10.15 -5.85
CA ARG A 137 19.46 8.93 -5.22
C ARG A 137 19.64 9.18 -3.72
N GLY A 138 19.01 8.35 -2.87
CA GLY A 138 19.33 8.28 -1.45
C GLY A 138 20.39 7.21 -1.18
N GLN A 139 20.84 7.09 0.08
CA GLN A 139 21.79 6.06 0.51
C GLN A 139 21.19 4.67 0.30
N ASP A 140 22.01 3.76 -0.18
CA ASP A 140 21.64 2.38 -0.46
C ASP A 140 21.13 1.65 0.80
N ILE A 141 20.13 0.80 0.60
CA ILE A 141 19.56 -0.05 1.65
C ILE A 141 20.66 -1.01 2.13
N PRO A 142 21.00 -1.02 3.43
CA PRO A 142 22.10 -1.84 3.95
C PRO A 142 21.93 -3.34 3.74
N VAL A 143 20.70 -3.84 3.89
CA VAL A 143 20.30 -5.20 3.52
C VAL A 143 19.28 -5.09 2.41
N PRO A 144 19.66 -5.28 1.14
CA PRO A 144 18.73 -5.19 0.01
C PRO A 144 17.60 -6.20 0.17
N VAL A 145 16.35 -5.72 0.02
CA VAL A 145 15.15 -6.54 0.18
C VAL A 145 14.11 -6.22 -0.88
N ASP A 146 13.30 -7.21 -1.17
CA ASP A 146 12.03 -7.08 -1.87
C ASP A 146 10.87 -7.58 -1.01
N ASP A 147 9.65 -7.36 -1.46
CA ASP A 147 8.44 -7.84 -0.77
C ASP A 147 8.39 -7.44 0.73
N ALA A 148 8.98 -6.30 1.09
CA ALA A 148 9.02 -5.76 2.46
C ALA A 148 7.83 -4.86 2.74
N VAL A 149 7.45 -4.75 4.01
CA VAL A 149 6.51 -3.72 4.48
C VAL A 149 7.24 -2.37 4.60
N VAL A 150 6.63 -1.31 4.12
CA VAL A 150 7.11 0.06 4.29
C VAL A 150 6.12 0.90 5.09
N GLY A 151 6.62 1.77 5.96
CA GLY A 151 5.77 2.69 6.73
C GLY A 151 6.51 3.95 7.16
N LEU A 152 5.76 5.06 7.23
CA LEU A 152 6.26 6.37 7.64
C LEU A 152 5.98 6.62 9.12
N TYR A 153 6.94 7.15 9.85
CA TYR A 153 6.83 7.54 11.24
C TYR A 153 7.33 8.98 11.46
N ARG A 154 6.48 9.81 12.06
CA ARG A 154 6.78 11.22 12.42
C ARG A 154 7.26 12.07 11.26
N ASP A 155 6.70 11.89 10.08
CA ASP A 155 7.05 12.67 8.88
C ASP A 155 8.56 12.82 8.66
N ARG A 156 9.32 11.75 9.03
CA ARG A 156 10.78 11.73 8.91
C ARG A 156 11.36 10.33 8.72
N TYR A 157 10.92 9.36 9.52
CA TYR A 157 11.54 8.05 9.55
C TYR A 157 10.74 7.08 8.70
N ILE A 158 11.39 6.41 7.77
CA ILE A 158 10.77 5.38 6.95
C ILE A 158 11.30 4.02 7.39
N PHE A 159 10.39 3.16 7.84
CA PHE A 159 10.69 1.80 8.26
C PHE A 159 10.52 0.86 7.09
N LEU A 160 11.53 0.02 6.84
CA LEU A 160 11.51 -1.09 5.88
C LEU A 160 11.64 -2.39 6.68
N ILE A 161 10.60 -3.22 6.67
CA ILE A 161 10.39 -4.30 7.64
C ILE A 161 10.36 -5.64 6.92
N GLY A 162 11.27 -6.56 7.27
CA GLY A 162 11.35 -7.90 6.70
C GLY A 162 11.65 -7.90 5.20
N GLY A 163 11.09 -8.87 4.49
CA GLY A 163 11.25 -9.06 3.05
C GLY A 163 12.25 -10.15 2.70
N TRP A 164 12.35 -10.45 1.40
CA TRP A 164 13.32 -11.40 0.85
C TRP A 164 14.64 -10.70 0.51
N SER A 165 15.76 -11.37 0.73
CA SER A 165 17.08 -10.89 0.32
C SER A 165 17.85 -11.97 -0.43
N THR A 166 18.14 -11.72 -1.71
CA THR A 166 18.93 -12.64 -2.54
C THR A 166 20.32 -12.89 -1.94
N SER A 167 20.93 -11.87 -1.30
CA SER A 167 22.25 -12.02 -0.66
C SER A 167 22.23 -12.96 0.55
N LYS A 168 21.07 -13.21 1.13
CA LYS A 168 20.87 -14.15 2.25
C LYS A 168 20.24 -15.45 1.76
N ASP A 169 19.77 -15.49 0.52
CA ASP A 169 18.94 -16.56 -0.02
C ASP A 169 17.79 -16.93 0.93
N ASP A 170 17.23 -15.91 1.64
CA ASP A 170 16.14 -16.11 2.59
C ASP A 170 15.36 -14.83 2.86
N ALA A 171 14.17 -14.97 3.48
CA ALA A 171 13.51 -13.86 4.14
C ALA A 171 14.34 -13.39 5.35
N VAL A 172 14.33 -12.09 5.62
CA VAL A 172 15.11 -11.48 6.69
C VAL A 172 14.23 -10.91 7.78
N SER A 173 14.73 -10.94 9.03
CA SER A 173 14.04 -10.32 10.17
C SER A 173 14.39 -8.85 10.36
N ASN A 174 15.21 -8.26 9.50
CA ASN A 174 15.68 -6.89 9.63
C ASN A 174 14.51 -5.89 9.64
N VAL A 175 14.62 -4.90 10.53
CA VAL A 175 13.83 -3.67 10.51
C VAL A 175 14.81 -2.54 10.30
N GLN A 176 14.82 -2.01 9.10
CA GLN A 176 15.74 -0.97 8.66
C GLN A 176 15.02 0.38 8.67
N VAL A 177 15.61 1.40 9.26
CA VAL A 177 15.00 2.72 9.43
C VAL A 177 15.82 3.75 8.69
N TYR A 178 15.21 4.38 7.72
CA TYR A 178 15.80 5.48 6.97
C TYR A 178 15.43 6.83 7.61
N ASP A 179 16.43 7.62 7.95
CA ASP A 179 16.27 9.00 8.42
C ASP A 179 16.36 9.94 7.23
N THR A 180 15.22 10.48 6.79
CA THR A 180 15.12 11.31 5.58
C THR A 180 15.86 12.65 5.70
N ASP A 181 16.02 13.19 6.92
CA ASP A 181 16.74 14.44 7.14
C ASP A 181 18.25 14.27 7.03
N LYS A 182 18.75 13.05 7.31
CA LYS A 182 20.19 12.77 7.37
C LYS A 182 20.69 11.96 6.20
N ASP A 183 19.79 11.39 5.40
CA ASP A 183 20.13 10.40 4.36
C ASP A 183 20.97 9.24 4.93
N THR A 184 20.49 8.63 6.03
CA THR A 184 21.22 7.56 6.73
C THR A 184 20.28 6.46 7.19
N TRP A 185 20.82 5.24 7.31
CA TRP A 185 20.11 4.07 7.79
C TRP A 185 20.48 3.70 9.22
N MET A 186 19.50 3.18 9.95
CA MET A 186 19.64 2.56 11.27
C MET A 186 19.01 1.17 11.24
N GLN A 187 19.47 0.27 12.12
CA GLN A 187 18.81 -1.00 12.36
C GLN A 187 17.99 -0.91 13.65
N ALA A 188 16.74 -1.32 13.58
CA ALA A 188 15.84 -1.39 14.72
C ALA A 188 15.69 -2.83 15.22
N THR A 189 14.96 -3.00 16.34
CA THR A 189 14.62 -4.33 16.89
C THR A 189 13.99 -5.19 15.79
N PRO A 190 14.58 -6.33 15.43
CA PRO A 190 14.08 -7.16 14.34
C PRO A 190 12.70 -7.74 14.63
N ILE A 191 12.00 -8.17 13.59
CA ILE A 191 10.73 -8.90 13.73
C ILE A 191 10.97 -10.20 14.52
N PRO A 192 10.08 -10.55 15.48
CA PRO A 192 10.36 -11.63 16.43
C PRO A 192 9.93 -13.02 15.97
N GLY A 193 9.09 -13.11 14.96
CA GLY A 193 8.58 -14.39 14.46
C GLY A 193 9.45 -15.01 13.38
N THR A 194 8.86 -15.90 12.61
CA THR A 194 9.48 -16.43 11.40
C THR A 194 9.72 -15.29 10.42
N PRO A 195 10.95 -15.11 9.90
CA PRO A 195 11.18 -14.15 8.85
C PRO A 195 10.32 -14.44 7.62
N VAL A 196 9.67 -13.40 7.09
CA VAL A 196 8.71 -13.53 5.99
C VAL A 196 8.94 -12.49 4.90
N PHE A 197 8.47 -12.81 3.70
CA PHE A 197 8.39 -11.89 2.56
C PHE A 197 6.99 -11.92 1.97
N GLY A 198 6.61 -10.88 1.22
CA GLY A 198 5.24 -10.75 0.71
C GLY A 198 4.18 -10.65 1.80
N HIS A 199 4.62 -10.36 3.03
CA HIS A 199 3.74 -9.99 4.13
C HIS A 199 3.19 -8.58 3.92
N ALA A 200 2.12 -8.26 4.62
CA ALA A 200 1.47 -6.97 4.49
C ALA A 200 1.41 -6.25 5.83
N GLY A 201 1.50 -4.93 5.79
CA GLY A 201 1.46 -4.13 7.02
C GLY A 201 1.51 -2.65 6.76
N ALA A 202 1.36 -1.88 7.83
CA ALA A 202 1.51 -0.42 7.82
C ALA A 202 1.87 0.11 9.20
N ILE A 203 2.16 1.41 9.26
CA ILE A 203 2.36 2.15 10.51
C ILE A 203 1.23 3.15 10.68
N ILE A 204 0.66 3.20 11.89
CA ILE A 204 -0.30 4.22 12.30
C ILE A 204 0.09 4.78 13.66
N GLY A 205 0.31 6.10 13.74
CA GLY A 205 0.84 6.71 14.94
C GLY A 205 2.20 6.10 15.34
N ASP A 206 2.28 5.42 16.48
CA ASP A 206 3.45 4.70 16.97
C ASP A 206 3.32 3.17 16.87
N THR A 207 2.31 2.70 16.16
CA THR A 207 2.00 1.27 16.01
C THR A 207 2.33 0.76 14.63
N ILE A 208 3.16 -0.26 14.57
CA ILE A 208 3.39 -1.11 13.40
C ILE A 208 2.45 -2.31 13.52
N VAL A 209 1.77 -2.70 12.45
CA VAL A 209 1.14 -4.03 12.36
C VAL A 209 1.54 -4.67 11.06
N TYR A 210 1.99 -5.93 11.11
CA TYR A 210 2.16 -6.75 9.94
C TYR A 210 1.53 -8.12 10.11
N VAL A 211 1.14 -8.74 9.01
CA VAL A 211 0.46 -10.03 8.95
C VAL A 211 1.01 -10.91 7.85
N ASP A 212 1.01 -12.21 8.09
CA ASP A 212 1.13 -13.26 7.08
C ASP A 212 2.48 -13.27 6.32
N GLY A 213 2.41 -13.38 5.00
CA GLY A 213 3.56 -13.54 4.12
C GLY A 213 3.93 -14.99 3.86
N ALA A 214 5.11 -15.21 3.30
CA ALA A 214 5.63 -16.53 3.00
C ALA A 214 7.04 -16.71 3.58
N TYR A 215 7.41 -17.96 3.81
CA TYR A 215 8.74 -18.36 4.28
C TYR A 215 9.15 -19.69 3.67
N LYS A 216 10.44 -20.03 3.70
CA LYS A 216 10.93 -21.31 3.23
C LYS A 216 10.26 -22.45 3.98
N ASN A 217 9.77 -23.44 3.24
CA ASN A 217 9.10 -24.60 3.83
C ASN A 217 10.10 -25.49 4.60
N PRO A 218 9.98 -25.60 5.95
CA PRO A 218 10.89 -26.42 6.73
C PRO A 218 10.72 -27.93 6.50
N SER A 219 9.60 -28.33 5.91
CA SER A 219 9.28 -29.74 5.62
C SER A 219 9.86 -30.23 4.29
N GLY A 220 10.49 -29.34 3.51
CA GLY A 220 11.12 -29.71 2.24
C GLY A 220 10.87 -28.71 1.10
N PRO A 221 11.46 -28.96 -0.07
CA PRO A 221 11.43 -28.01 -1.18
C PRO A 221 10.11 -28.01 -1.99
N ASN A 222 9.15 -28.85 -1.66
CA ASN A 222 7.90 -28.96 -2.40
C ASN A 222 6.67 -28.90 -1.49
N PRO A 223 5.95 -27.78 -1.45
CA PRO A 223 6.28 -26.49 -2.11
C PRO A 223 7.51 -25.83 -1.47
N LYS A 224 8.25 -25.02 -2.25
CA LYS A 224 9.44 -24.31 -1.79
C LYS A 224 9.13 -23.30 -0.66
N TYR A 225 7.99 -22.65 -0.75
CA TYR A 225 7.51 -21.65 0.22
C TYR A 225 6.09 -21.97 0.66
N VAL A 226 5.80 -21.64 1.91
CA VAL A 226 4.49 -21.80 2.54
C VAL A 226 4.05 -20.49 3.19
N ALA A 227 2.74 -20.30 3.33
CA ALA A 227 2.18 -19.10 3.96
C ALA A 227 2.40 -19.13 5.48
N SER A 228 2.76 -17.98 6.03
CA SER A 228 2.72 -17.70 7.47
C SER A 228 1.34 -17.18 7.85
N SER A 229 0.84 -17.54 9.02
CA SER A 229 -0.38 -16.99 9.62
C SER A 229 -0.08 -16.09 10.83
N GLU A 230 1.17 -15.67 11.00
CA GLU A 230 1.55 -14.85 12.13
C GLU A 230 1.11 -13.39 11.93
N CYS A 231 0.60 -12.80 13.01
CA CYS A 231 0.25 -11.40 13.10
C CYS A 231 1.03 -10.77 14.24
N TRP A 232 1.66 -9.64 14.01
CA TRP A 232 2.50 -8.98 15.00
C TRP A 232 2.20 -7.48 15.07
N MET A 233 2.24 -6.96 16.29
CA MET A 233 2.19 -5.53 16.56
C MET A 233 3.52 -5.08 17.18
N GLY A 234 4.11 -4.04 16.60
CA GLY A 234 5.29 -3.37 17.16
C GLY A 234 4.91 -1.99 17.68
N LYS A 235 5.37 -1.64 18.88
CA LYS A 235 5.25 -0.28 19.42
C LYS A 235 6.57 0.43 19.33
N ILE A 236 6.60 1.55 18.59
CA ILE A 236 7.73 2.45 18.47
C ILE A 236 7.73 3.39 19.70
N PRO A 237 8.86 3.56 20.40
CA PRO A 237 8.90 4.47 21.56
C PRO A 237 8.52 5.90 21.20
N LYS A 238 7.58 6.47 21.97
CA LYS A 238 7.18 7.89 21.82
C LYS A 238 8.25 8.87 22.20
N LYS A 239 9.23 8.45 22.99
CA LYS A 239 10.39 9.24 23.42
C LYS A 239 11.62 8.34 23.43
N GLY A 240 12.79 8.92 23.20
CA GLY A 240 14.06 8.18 23.21
C GLY A 240 14.39 7.52 21.89
N ASP A 241 14.95 6.33 21.94
CA ASP A 241 15.49 5.60 20.80
C ASP A 241 14.38 4.88 20.01
N ILE A 242 14.01 5.41 18.85
CA ILE A 242 12.95 4.87 17.98
C ILE A 242 13.28 3.48 17.42
N THR A 243 14.52 3.05 17.52
CA THR A 243 14.92 1.71 17.04
C THR A 243 14.56 0.59 18.01
N LYS A 244 14.15 0.90 19.26
CA LYS A 244 13.77 -0.06 20.29
C LYS A 244 12.29 -0.41 20.23
N ILE A 245 11.92 -1.24 19.25
CA ILE A 245 10.51 -1.64 19.04
C ILE A 245 10.15 -2.75 20.04
N GLU A 246 9.01 -2.61 20.70
CA GLU A 246 8.40 -3.64 21.53
C GLU A 246 7.38 -4.42 20.72
N TRP A 247 7.68 -5.70 20.45
CA TRP A 247 6.83 -6.57 19.65
C TRP A 247 5.89 -7.41 20.51
N THR A 248 4.62 -7.51 20.06
CA THR A 248 3.58 -8.35 20.67
C THR A 248 2.92 -9.18 19.58
N LYS A 249 2.77 -10.49 19.81
CA LYS A 249 2.04 -11.38 18.92
C LYS A 249 0.55 -11.08 19.02
N LEU A 250 -0.11 -10.87 17.90
CA LEU A 250 -1.55 -10.68 17.81
C LEU A 250 -2.27 -12.02 17.59
N PRO A 251 -3.55 -12.11 17.96
CA PRO A 251 -4.42 -13.19 17.48
C PRO A 251 -4.47 -13.20 15.94
N ALA A 252 -4.82 -14.34 15.35
CA ALA A 252 -5.04 -14.43 13.91
C ALA A 252 -6.10 -13.42 13.44
N HIS A 253 -5.87 -12.84 12.28
CA HIS A 253 -6.86 -11.98 11.61
C HIS A 253 -8.02 -12.82 11.02
N PRO A 254 -9.15 -12.21 10.60
CA PRO A 254 -10.23 -12.92 9.92
C PRO A 254 -9.79 -13.53 8.58
N GLY A 255 -10.14 -14.80 8.37
CA GLY A 255 -9.84 -15.55 7.15
C GLY A 255 -8.52 -16.31 7.20
N ASN A 256 -8.11 -16.84 6.03
CA ASN A 256 -6.87 -17.63 5.89
C ASN A 256 -5.64 -16.73 5.86
N ALA A 257 -4.47 -17.29 6.18
CA ALA A 257 -3.17 -16.68 5.92
C ALA A 257 -3.03 -16.34 4.43
N ARG A 258 -2.36 -15.23 4.13
CA ARG A 258 -2.28 -14.74 2.75
C ARG A 258 -0.89 -14.20 2.39
N TYR A 259 -0.69 -14.13 1.12
CA TYR A 259 0.51 -13.63 0.49
C TYR A 259 0.17 -12.44 -0.40
N ARG A 260 1.00 -11.39 -0.37
CA ARG A 260 0.89 -10.18 -1.21
C ARG A 260 -0.48 -9.49 -1.13
N ILE A 261 -0.94 -9.27 0.12
CA ILE A 261 -2.14 -8.49 0.45
C ILE A 261 -1.83 -6.99 0.25
N ALA A 262 -2.80 -6.22 -0.23
CA ALA A 262 -2.72 -4.76 -0.16
C ALA A 262 -2.94 -4.31 1.29
N ALA A 263 -2.01 -3.54 1.86
CA ALA A 263 -2.15 -2.96 3.20
C ALA A 263 -1.89 -1.46 3.21
N GLY A 264 -2.60 -0.74 4.09
CA GLY A 264 -2.44 0.69 4.27
C GLY A 264 -3.11 1.22 5.52
N ALA A 265 -2.59 2.31 6.04
CA ALA A 265 -3.10 2.99 7.22
C ALA A 265 -3.68 4.36 6.87
N GLY A 266 -4.68 4.79 7.63
CA GLY A 266 -5.21 6.13 7.48
C GLY A 266 -6.69 6.25 7.84
N PRO A 267 -7.20 7.49 7.87
CA PRO A 267 -8.58 7.74 8.18
C PRO A 267 -9.50 7.36 7.02
N LEU A 268 -10.47 6.50 7.29
CA LEU A 268 -11.57 6.22 6.40
C LEU A 268 -12.88 6.69 7.06
N GLY A 269 -13.46 7.77 6.55
CA GLY A 269 -14.58 8.44 7.19
C GLY A 269 -14.18 9.07 8.54
N LYS A 270 -14.93 8.74 9.61
CA LYS A 270 -14.65 9.24 10.97
C LYS A 270 -13.68 8.35 11.76
N LYS A 271 -13.23 7.23 11.19
CA LYS A 271 -12.35 6.25 11.84
C LYS A 271 -10.90 6.51 11.40
N ALA A 272 -10.10 7.11 12.29
CA ALA A 272 -8.72 7.53 11.99
C ALA A 272 -7.65 6.50 12.35
N ASP A 273 -8.03 5.38 12.97
CA ASP A 273 -7.15 4.50 13.76
C ASP A 273 -7.21 3.05 13.25
N ARG A 274 -7.17 2.89 11.92
CA ARG A 274 -7.19 1.55 11.33
C ARG A 274 -6.07 1.35 10.34
N ILE A 275 -5.56 0.13 10.36
CA ILE A 275 -4.75 -0.44 9.29
C ILE A 275 -5.65 -1.42 8.54
N TYR A 276 -5.81 -1.21 7.25
CA TYR A 276 -6.68 -1.98 6.37
C TYR A 276 -5.86 -2.97 5.54
N PHE A 277 -6.48 -4.12 5.25
CA PHE A 277 -5.91 -5.21 4.46
C PHE A 277 -6.96 -5.71 3.46
N SER A 278 -6.59 -5.91 2.20
CA SER A 278 -7.53 -6.34 1.16
C SER A 278 -6.86 -7.20 0.09
N GLY A 279 -7.56 -8.20 -0.42
CA GLY A 279 -7.08 -9.05 -1.50
C GLY A 279 -5.99 -10.03 -1.05
N GLY A 280 -4.96 -10.20 -1.87
CA GLY A 280 -3.93 -11.24 -1.68
C GLY A 280 -4.48 -12.64 -1.97
N THR A 281 -3.68 -13.66 -1.70
CA THR A 281 -4.04 -15.08 -1.94
C THR A 281 -3.51 -15.97 -0.82
N ASP A 282 -4.11 -17.13 -0.60
CA ASP A 282 -3.64 -18.13 0.37
C ASP A 282 -2.54 -19.05 -0.19
N ILE A 283 -2.21 -18.92 -1.47
CA ILE A 283 -1.16 -19.70 -2.14
C ILE A 283 0.03 -18.79 -2.45
N PRO A 284 1.19 -18.91 -1.78
CA PRO A 284 2.41 -18.24 -2.20
C PRO A 284 2.80 -18.65 -3.62
N TYR A 285 3.09 -17.68 -4.47
CA TYR A 285 3.29 -17.86 -5.91
C TYR A 285 4.48 -17.07 -6.43
N ASN A 286 4.97 -17.44 -7.60
CA ASN A 286 5.96 -16.68 -8.36
C ASN A 286 5.28 -15.52 -9.13
N TYR A 287 6.05 -14.61 -9.71
CA TYR A 287 5.55 -13.41 -10.40
C TYR A 287 4.56 -13.68 -11.56
N ASP A 288 4.46 -14.91 -12.03
CA ASP A 288 3.49 -15.34 -13.05
C ASP A 288 2.10 -15.67 -12.48
N GLY A 289 1.96 -15.72 -11.15
CA GLY A 289 0.71 -16.06 -10.46
C GLY A 289 0.51 -17.57 -10.24
N ILE A 290 1.51 -18.40 -10.60
CA ILE A 290 1.47 -19.86 -10.34
C ILE A 290 2.15 -20.12 -9.00
N GLY A 291 1.42 -20.81 -8.13
CA GLY A 291 1.90 -21.15 -6.78
C GLY A 291 3.10 -22.07 -6.80
N TYR A 292 3.93 -21.99 -5.78
CA TYR A 292 5.06 -22.91 -5.58
C TYR A 292 4.63 -24.38 -5.39
N ASN A 293 3.34 -24.61 -5.19
CA ASN A 293 2.70 -25.93 -5.19
C ASN A 293 2.16 -26.35 -6.58
N GLY A 294 2.43 -25.56 -7.63
CA GLY A 294 1.97 -25.79 -9.00
C GLY A 294 0.49 -25.45 -9.26
N GLN A 295 -0.22 -24.90 -8.27
CA GLN A 295 -1.61 -24.48 -8.44
C GLN A 295 -1.69 -22.98 -8.77
N PRO A 296 -2.66 -22.57 -9.61
CA PRO A 296 -2.89 -21.14 -9.85
C PRO A 296 -3.37 -20.45 -8.57
N ALA A 297 -2.77 -19.29 -8.26
CA ALA A 297 -3.21 -18.46 -7.15
C ALA A 297 -4.42 -17.62 -7.55
N GLU A 298 -5.38 -17.48 -6.64
CA GLU A 298 -6.60 -16.71 -6.87
C GLU A 298 -6.78 -15.63 -5.80
N PRO A 299 -7.29 -14.44 -6.15
CA PRO A 299 -7.44 -13.36 -5.19
C PRO A 299 -8.55 -13.61 -4.18
N SER A 300 -8.28 -13.27 -2.93
CA SER A 300 -9.25 -13.32 -1.84
C SER A 300 -10.21 -12.12 -1.87
N PRO A 301 -11.53 -12.31 -1.72
CA PRO A 301 -12.49 -11.20 -1.66
C PRO A 301 -12.59 -10.55 -0.28
N VAL A 302 -11.87 -11.04 0.73
CA VAL A 302 -12.00 -10.53 2.10
C VAL A 302 -11.17 -9.28 2.31
N THR A 303 -11.80 -8.26 2.90
CA THR A 303 -11.16 -7.06 3.41
C THR A 303 -11.36 -7.00 4.92
N PHE A 304 -10.29 -6.77 5.68
CA PHE A 304 -10.32 -6.65 7.13
C PHE A 304 -9.46 -5.47 7.61
N ALA A 305 -9.57 -5.14 8.89
CA ALA A 305 -8.80 -4.05 9.49
C ALA A 305 -8.35 -4.41 10.89
N PHE A 306 -7.20 -3.87 11.28
CA PHE A 306 -6.78 -3.79 12.68
C PHE A 306 -7.17 -2.41 13.23
N ASN A 307 -7.85 -2.41 14.35
CA ASN A 307 -8.25 -1.21 15.06
C ASN A 307 -7.23 -0.93 16.18
N ASP A 308 -6.35 0.06 15.99
CA ASP A 308 -5.29 0.39 16.96
C ASP A 308 -5.85 0.85 18.32
N TYR A 309 -7.02 1.50 18.35
CA TYR A 309 -7.64 1.97 19.58
C TYR A 309 -8.14 0.81 20.46
N THR A 310 -8.74 -0.22 19.83
CA THR A 310 -9.29 -1.37 20.57
C THR A 310 -8.36 -2.57 20.64
N GLY A 311 -7.30 -2.60 19.84
CA GLY A 311 -6.39 -3.75 19.69
C GLY A 311 -7.05 -4.97 19.06
N LYS A 312 -8.12 -4.80 18.26
CA LYS A 312 -8.92 -5.91 17.73
C LYS A 312 -9.00 -5.88 16.21
N TRP A 313 -9.18 -7.08 15.63
CA TRP A 313 -9.52 -7.25 14.23
C TRP A 313 -10.99 -6.95 13.95
N GLU A 314 -11.26 -6.36 12.81
CA GLU A 314 -12.59 -6.05 12.29
C GLU A 314 -12.72 -6.58 10.86
N THR A 315 -13.78 -7.33 10.53
CA THR A 315 -14.11 -7.63 9.14
C THR A 315 -14.74 -6.40 8.51
N VAL A 316 -14.18 -5.93 7.41
CA VAL A 316 -14.68 -4.78 6.65
C VAL A 316 -15.62 -5.23 5.53
N SER A 317 -15.26 -6.30 4.81
CA SER A 317 -16.07 -6.95 3.79
C SER A 317 -15.66 -8.41 3.66
N GLU A 318 -16.61 -9.31 3.49
CA GLU A 318 -16.36 -10.72 3.17
C GLU A 318 -16.45 -10.99 1.67
N ASP A 319 -17.04 -10.07 0.92
CA ASP A 319 -17.26 -10.17 -0.52
C ASP A 319 -16.92 -8.81 -1.17
N THR A 320 -15.63 -8.51 -1.22
CA THR A 320 -15.12 -7.33 -1.91
C THR A 320 -15.27 -7.53 -3.42
N PRO A 321 -15.98 -6.64 -4.11
CA PRO A 321 -16.13 -6.75 -5.56
C PRO A 321 -14.78 -6.69 -6.30
N GLU A 322 -14.63 -7.51 -7.34
CA GLU A 322 -13.44 -7.56 -8.19
C GLU A 322 -12.13 -7.62 -7.40
N PRO A 323 -11.95 -8.65 -6.54
CA PRO A 323 -10.76 -8.76 -5.73
C PRO A 323 -9.52 -8.95 -6.61
N THR A 324 -8.39 -8.45 -6.14
CA THR A 324 -7.10 -8.58 -6.80
C THR A 324 -6.04 -9.03 -5.81
N MET A 325 -4.93 -9.54 -6.32
CA MET A 325 -3.75 -9.96 -5.57
C MET A 325 -2.50 -9.30 -6.14
N ASP A 326 -1.34 -9.57 -5.57
CA ASP A 326 -0.01 -9.11 -6.01
C ASP A 326 0.22 -7.62 -5.78
N HIS A 327 -0.04 -7.17 -4.55
CA HIS A 327 0.01 -5.77 -4.17
C HIS A 327 1.23 -5.41 -3.31
N ARG A 328 1.62 -4.11 -3.41
CA ARG A 328 2.66 -3.47 -2.60
C ARG A 328 2.11 -2.35 -1.71
N GLY A 329 0.82 -2.12 -1.68
CA GLY A 329 0.18 -1.11 -0.84
C GLY A 329 -1.31 -0.98 -1.10
N LEU A 330 -2.00 -0.39 -0.13
CA LEU A 330 -3.40 -0.02 -0.17
C LEU A 330 -3.50 1.48 0.15
N LEU A 331 -4.15 2.24 -0.72
CA LEU A 331 -4.23 3.68 -0.54
C LEU A 331 -5.52 4.02 0.20
N VAL A 332 -5.38 4.53 1.43
CA VAL A 332 -6.52 4.90 2.26
C VAL A 332 -6.90 6.35 1.98
N THR A 333 -8.12 6.58 1.51
CA THR A 333 -8.61 7.91 1.10
C THR A 333 -10.01 8.17 1.65
N ARG A 334 -10.46 9.42 1.54
CA ARG A 334 -11.87 9.77 1.87
C ARG A 334 -12.88 9.07 0.96
N ARG A 335 -12.47 8.68 -0.24
CA ARG A 335 -13.32 7.97 -1.23
C ARG A 335 -13.52 6.50 -0.89
N GLY A 336 -12.62 5.91 -0.13
CA GLY A 336 -12.54 4.49 0.17
C GLY A 336 -11.09 4.00 0.18
N LEU A 337 -10.95 2.69 0.19
CA LEU A 337 -9.67 2.01 0.01
C LEU A 337 -9.43 1.85 -1.48
N ILE A 338 -8.30 2.33 -1.97
CA ILE A 338 -7.97 2.28 -3.41
C ILE A 338 -6.88 1.24 -3.64
N VAL A 339 -7.16 0.32 -4.56
CA VAL A 339 -6.20 -0.65 -5.10
C VAL A 339 -5.89 -0.26 -6.54
N VAL A 340 -4.64 -0.34 -6.94
CA VAL A 340 -4.16 0.08 -8.27
C VAL A 340 -3.48 -1.09 -8.95
N GLY A 341 -4.03 -1.57 -10.07
CA GLY A 341 -3.50 -2.72 -10.80
C GLY A 341 -3.65 -4.02 -10.02
N GLY A 342 -2.68 -4.92 -10.17
CA GLY A 342 -2.67 -6.25 -9.56
C GLY A 342 -3.11 -7.35 -10.53
N MET A 343 -3.38 -8.55 -10.00
CA MET A 343 -3.92 -9.68 -10.74
C MET A 343 -5.35 -9.99 -10.30
N GLU A 344 -6.24 -10.08 -11.25
CA GLU A 344 -7.62 -10.56 -11.10
C GLU A 344 -7.67 -12.09 -11.15
N LYS A 345 -8.88 -12.65 -11.02
CA LYS A 345 -9.15 -14.06 -11.19
C LYS A 345 -8.56 -14.59 -12.50
N GLY A 346 -7.98 -15.80 -12.44
CA GLY A 346 -7.25 -16.40 -13.57
C GLY A 346 -5.90 -15.73 -13.82
N GLN A 347 -5.30 -15.11 -12.81
CA GLN A 347 -3.99 -14.45 -12.82
C GLN A 347 -3.86 -13.39 -13.94
N GLN A 348 -4.96 -12.71 -14.27
CA GLN A 348 -4.97 -11.68 -15.30
C GLN A 348 -4.48 -10.34 -14.73
N VAL A 349 -3.39 -9.85 -15.29
CA VAL A 349 -2.86 -8.53 -14.92
C VAL A 349 -3.82 -7.44 -15.38
N THR A 350 -4.21 -6.54 -14.49
CA THR A 350 -5.23 -5.53 -14.75
C THR A 350 -4.68 -4.10 -14.68
N ALA A 351 -5.35 -3.18 -15.41
CA ALA A 351 -5.13 -1.74 -15.29
C ALA A 351 -6.13 -1.06 -14.34
N LYS A 352 -7.06 -1.79 -13.75
CA LYS A 352 -8.14 -1.22 -12.94
C LYS A 352 -7.62 -0.46 -11.74
N VAL A 353 -8.37 0.57 -11.37
CA VAL A 353 -8.26 1.28 -10.09
C VAL A 353 -9.56 1.04 -9.35
N THR A 354 -9.51 0.14 -8.39
CA THR A 354 -10.68 -0.32 -7.65
C THR A 354 -10.85 0.49 -6.37
N VAL A 355 -12.05 1.01 -6.14
CA VAL A 355 -12.41 1.73 -4.92
C VAL A 355 -13.28 0.82 -4.06
N ILE A 356 -12.75 0.34 -2.96
CA ILE A 356 -13.48 -0.48 -2.00
C ILE A 356 -14.10 0.46 -0.95
N LYS A 357 -15.43 0.49 -0.92
CA LYS A 357 -16.18 1.25 0.08
C LYS A 357 -16.53 0.31 1.23
N PRO A 358 -16.05 0.58 2.47
CA PRO A 358 -16.48 -0.21 3.61
C PRO A 358 -17.99 -0.15 3.77
N VAL A 359 -18.62 -1.30 3.95
CA VAL A 359 -20.04 -1.36 4.24
C VAL A 359 -20.26 -0.73 5.62
N SER A 360 -20.96 0.39 5.70
CA SER A 360 -21.42 0.93 6.98
C SER A 360 -22.42 -0.05 7.58
N ARG A 361 -22.00 -0.91 8.52
CA ARG A 361 -22.96 -1.62 9.36
C ARG A 361 -23.76 -0.54 10.11
N LYS A 362 -25.06 -0.47 9.80
CA LYS A 362 -26.04 0.38 10.51
C LYS A 362 -26.13 -0.02 11.98
#